data_9a7cb486ca29be434ceab4f7f59825f6
#
_entry.id   9a7cb486ca29be434ceab4f7f59825f6
#
_cell.length_a   1.000
_cell.length_b   1.000
_cell.length_c   1.000
_cell.angle_alpha   90.00
_cell.angle_beta   90.00
_cell.angle_gamma   90.00
#
_symmetry.space_group_name_H-M   'P 1'
#
loop_
_entity.id
_entity.type
_entity.pdbx_description
1 polymer ?
#
loop_
_entity_poly.entity_id
_entity_poly.type
_entity_poly.pdbx_seq_one_letter_code
_entity_poly.pdbx_strand_id
1 'polypeptide(L)'
;MAPSWKFKFDGRILFIGYGSVSRCTLPLIERHFDMPLSRVTVVDAEDRSIDIAPFTAKGVSYVVEPIFRKNMAAVLARYVGPGDLILNLSVEVSSIDVMAWCQKNRVLYLDTCVEPWANYYDNPKIPEEERTNYFLRYSAKEKAKKWGERATSALVTHGANPGLISHFVKEALLEIAKRKKVKAAKPRSREEWAALAKRVGTKVIHVAEHDLQIANRPKRSGEFVNTWSIPGFTGEGAQPAELGWGSHEKRLPKDGNRAQGGAEMRHLSRSARLHDPGPLLDAHRRADDGLPHHPWRGDHAGRLPDGLGEGPRGLPAHGALRLSPRQ
;
A
#
# COMPACT_ATOMS: atom_id res chain seq x y z
N MET A 1 -2.83 -12.28 -23.07
CA MET A 1 -1.54 -12.91 -23.41
C MET A 1 -0.52 -12.57 -22.34
N ALA A 2 0.31 -13.53 -21.92
CA ALA A 2 1.46 -13.22 -21.08
C ALA A 2 2.41 -12.30 -21.89
N PRO A 3 3.09 -11.34 -21.25
CA PRO A 3 4.05 -10.52 -21.97
C PRO A 3 5.14 -11.41 -22.56
N SER A 4 5.58 -11.10 -23.78
CA SER A 4 6.62 -11.84 -24.48
C SER A 4 8.01 -11.71 -23.83
N TRP A 5 8.15 -10.85 -22.80
CA TRP A 5 9.39 -10.62 -22.05
C TRP A 5 9.16 -10.83 -20.56
N LYS A 6 10.15 -11.40 -19.90
CA LYS A 6 10.21 -11.51 -18.44
C LYS A 6 11.41 -10.70 -17.93
N PHE A 7 11.25 -10.13 -16.77
CA PHE A 7 12.34 -9.44 -16.09
C PHE A 7 13.26 -10.47 -15.42
N LYS A 8 14.53 -10.51 -15.85
CA LYS A 8 15.51 -11.40 -15.22
C LYS A 8 15.90 -10.86 -13.85
N PHE A 9 15.75 -11.69 -12.82
CA PHE A 9 16.16 -11.39 -11.47
C PHE A 9 16.99 -12.54 -10.91
N ASP A 10 18.25 -12.25 -10.59
CA ASP A 10 19.21 -13.27 -10.16
C ASP A 10 19.25 -13.43 -8.64
N GLY A 11 18.63 -12.54 -7.87
CA GLY A 11 18.51 -12.60 -6.42
C GLY A 11 17.40 -13.52 -5.92
N ARG A 12 17.28 -13.60 -4.59
CA ARG A 12 16.17 -14.22 -3.89
C ARG A 12 15.09 -13.19 -3.58
N ILE A 13 13.86 -13.63 -3.42
CA ILE A 13 12.75 -12.77 -3.01
C ILE A 13 12.18 -13.31 -1.70
N LEU A 14 12.12 -12.46 -0.69
CA LEU A 14 11.44 -12.73 0.57
C LEU A 14 10.13 -11.94 0.64
N PHE A 15 9.02 -12.64 0.75
CA PHE A 15 7.74 -12.06 1.14
C PHE A 15 7.60 -12.09 2.65
N ILE A 16 7.24 -10.97 3.24
CA ILE A 16 6.80 -10.87 4.64
C ILE A 16 5.28 -10.67 4.60
N GLY A 17 4.55 -11.66 5.13
CA GLY A 17 3.09 -11.73 5.08
C GLY A 17 2.55 -12.41 3.81
N TYR A 18 1.52 -13.25 3.97
CA TYR A 18 0.81 -13.92 2.89
C TYR A 18 -0.70 -13.64 2.92
N GLY A 19 -1.04 -12.36 3.08
CA GLY A 19 -2.40 -11.85 2.99
C GLY A 19 -2.88 -11.66 1.54
N SER A 20 -3.99 -10.94 1.36
CA SER A 20 -4.60 -10.70 0.05
C SER A 20 -3.64 -10.11 -0.98
N VAL A 21 -2.80 -9.15 -0.58
CA VAL A 21 -1.84 -8.52 -1.49
C VAL A 21 -0.78 -9.51 -1.96
N SER A 22 -0.21 -10.30 -1.05
CA SER A 22 0.80 -11.32 -1.40
C SER A 22 0.24 -12.41 -2.31
N ARG A 23 -1.00 -12.85 -2.06
CA ARG A 23 -1.71 -13.83 -2.91
C ARG A 23 -1.90 -13.32 -4.34
N CYS A 24 -2.08 -12.02 -4.53
CA CYS A 24 -2.15 -11.42 -5.86
C CYS A 24 -0.76 -11.17 -6.46
N THR A 25 0.24 -10.88 -5.63
CA THR A 25 1.59 -10.52 -6.09
C THR A 25 2.40 -11.75 -6.52
N LEU A 26 2.31 -12.85 -5.79
CA LEU A 26 3.09 -14.06 -6.08
C LEU A 26 2.83 -14.64 -7.48
N PRO A 27 1.58 -14.74 -7.99
CA PRO A 27 1.31 -15.09 -9.38
C PRO A 27 1.90 -14.12 -10.40
N LEU A 28 2.01 -12.84 -10.06
CA LEU A 28 2.62 -11.85 -10.93
C LEU A 28 4.13 -12.01 -11.00
N ILE A 29 4.79 -12.37 -9.88
CA ILE A 29 6.21 -12.74 -9.89
C ILE A 29 6.43 -13.94 -10.81
N GLU A 30 5.66 -15.02 -10.68
CA GLU A 30 5.75 -16.19 -11.56
C GLU A 30 5.58 -15.81 -13.04
N ARG A 31 4.64 -14.92 -13.33
CA ARG A 31 4.30 -14.50 -14.69
C ARG A 31 5.33 -13.59 -15.33
N HIS A 32 5.89 -12.65 -14.56
CA HIS A 32 6.67 -11.54 -15.11
C HIS A 32 8.17 -11.63 -14.83
N PHE A 33 8.59 -12.50 -13.91
CA PHE A 33 9.99 -12.66 -13.58
C PHE A 33 10.55 -13.95 -14.23
N ASP A 34 11.75 -13.83 -14.79
CA ASP A 34 12.55 -14.96 -15.25
C ASP A 34 13.47 -15.39 -14.10
N MET A 35 12.93 -16.20 -13.21
CA MET A 35 13.63 -16.76 -12.07
C MET A 35 12.96 -18.06 -11.60
N PRO A 36 13.73 -19.01 -11.03
CA PRO A 36 13.13 -20.21 -10.44
C PRO A 36 12.39 -19.85 -9.14
N LEU A 37 11.17 -20.37 -8.97
CA LEU A 37 10.36 -20.13 -7.78
C LEU A 37 10.98 -20.67 -6.49
N SER A 38 11.96 -21.57 -6.57
CA SER A 38 12.77 -22.03 -5.43
C SER A 38 13.62 -20.93 -4.79
N ARG A 39 13.78 -19.76 -5.45
CA ARG A 39 14.42 -18.58 -4.89
C ARG A 39 13.43 -17.63 -4.18
N VAL A 40 12.17 -18.01 -4.10
CA VAL A 40 11.13 -17.25 -3.40
C VAL A 40 10.84 -17.92 -2.06
N THR A 41 10.90 -17.13 -1.00
CA THR A 41 10.49 -17.53 0.36
C THR A 41 9.35 -16.64 0.81
N VAL A 42 8.36 -17.23 1.44
CA VAL A 42 7.24 -16.52 2.08
C VAL A 42 7.27 -16.83 3.57
N VAL A 43 7.31 -15.79 4.39
CA VAL A 43 7.22 -15.88 5.85
C VAL A 43 5.93 -15.23 6.30
N ASP A 44 5.11 -15.93 7.05
CA ASP A 44 3.86 -15.41 7.62
C ASP A 44 3.75 -15.78 9.09
N ALA A 45 3.05 -14.96 9.87
CA ALA A 45 2.78 -15.24 11.28
C ALA A 45 1.73 -16.32 11.48
N GLU A 46 0.85 -16.51 10.50
CA GLU A 46 -0.27 -17.45 10.53
C GLU A 46 -0.04 -18.60 9.55
N ASP A 47 -0.60 -19.75 9.86
CA ASP A 47 -0.55 -20.89 8.94
C ASP A 47 -1.50 -20.70 7.75
N ARG A 48 -0.93 -20.47 6.59
CA ARG A 48 -1.58 -20.32 5.30
C ARG A 48 -1.17 -21.44 4.31
N SER A 49 -0.71 -22.58 4.83
CA SER A 49 -0.17 -23.69 4.04
C SER A 49 -1.13 -24.17 2.96
N ILE A 50 -2.42 -24.21 3.24
CA ILE A 50 -3.46 -24.60 2.27
C ILE A 50 -3.51 -23.60 1.10
N ASP A 51 -3.47 -22.31 1.40
CA ASP A 51 -3.63 -21.26 0.40
C ASP A 51 -2.41 -21.14 -0.53
N ILE A 52 -1.21 -21.36 0.02
CA ILE A 52 0.05 -21.28 -0.72
C ILE A 52 0.45 -22.60 -1.40
N ALA A 53 -0.25 -23.72 -1.13
CA ALA A 53 0.07 -25.04 -1.64
C ALA A 53 0.36 -25.10 -3.16
N PRO A 54 -0.36 -24.41 -4.05
CA PRO A 54 -0.06 -24.40 -5.47
C PRO A 54 1.33 -23.84 -5.82
N PHE A 55 1.89 -22.97 -4.98
CA PHE A 55 3.21 -22.37 -5.17
C PHE A 55 4.32 -23.14 -4.48
N THR A 56 4.05 -23.73 -3.32
CA THR A 56 5.01 -24.65 -2.67
C THR A 56 5.26 -25.88 -3.53
N ALA A 57 4.24 -26.40 -4.21
CA ALA A 57 4.40 -27.46 -5.20
C ALA A 57 5.30 -27.07 -6.40
N LYS A 58 5.47 -25.77 -6.65
CA LYS A 58 6.37 -25.22 -7.68
C LYS A 58 7.74 -24.80 -7.15
N GLY A 59 8.01 -25.05 -5.87
CA GLY A 59 9.30 -24.80 -5.24
C GLY A 59 9.39 -23.57 -4.35
N VAL A 60 8.32 -22.78 -4.18
CA VAL A 60 8.31 -21.68 -3.18
C VAL A 60 8.47 -22.25 -1.77
N SER A 61 9.37 -21.69 -0.99
CA SER A 61 9.51 -22.02 0.42
C SER A 61 8.49 -21.23 1.25
N TYR A 62 7.77 -21.91 2.14
CA TYR A 62 6.81 -21.30 3.04
C TYR A 62 7.17 -21.59 4.50
N VAL A 63 7.17 -20.57 5.33
CA VAL A 63 7.56 -20.67 6.75
C VAL A 63 6.55 -19.91 7.61
N VAL A 64 6.02 -20.60 8.63
CA VAL A 64 5.16 -19.99 9.64
C VAL A 64 6.03 -19.51 10.78
N GLU A 65 6.29 -18.20 10.81
CA GLU A 65 7.13 -17.58 11.84
C GLU A 65 6.76 -16.10 12.01
N PRO A 66 6.27 -15.69 13.18
CA PRO A 66 5.97 -14.29 13.46
C PRO A 66 7.24 -13.45 13.57
N ILE A 67 7.23 -12.28 12.92
CA ILE A 67 8.34 -11.33 12.96
C ILE A 67 8.02 -10.22 13.98
N PHE A 68 8.88 -10.09 14.97
CA PHE A 68 8.83 -9.06 15.99
C PHE A 68 10.10 -8.21 15.93
N ARG A 69 10.09 -7.04 16.54
CA ARG A 69 11.25 -6.16 16.61
C ARG A 69 12.53 -6.90 17.10
N LYS A 70 12.38 -7.80 18.07
CA LYS A 70 13.50 -8.53 18.69
C LYS A 70 14.14 -9.60 17.80
N ASN A 71 13.36 -10.24 16.90
CA ASN A 71 13.84 -11.33 16.05
C ASN A 71 14.02 -10.94 14.58
N MET A 72 13.50 -9.80 14.16
CA MET A 72 13.47 -9.33 12.76
C MET A 72 14.82 -9.50 12.05
N ALA A 73 15.89 -8.99 12.64
CA ALA A 73 17.21 -9.03 11.99
C ALA A 73 17.70 -10.47 11.76
N ALA A 74 17.49 -11.37 12.73
CA ALA A 74 17.87 -12.77 12.62
C ALA A 74 17.01 -13.52 11.61
N VAL A 75 15.70 -13.24 11.57
CA VAL A 75 14.79 -13.83 10.58
C VAL A 75 15.19 -13.41 9.18
N LEU A 76 15.34 -12.11 8.93
CA LEU A 76 15.69 -11.60 7.60
C LEU A 76 17.03 -12.16 7.09
N ALA A 77 18.03 -12.21 7.96
CA ALA A 77 19.38 -12.70 7.61
C ALA A 77 19.42 -14.17 7.19
N ARG A 78 18.43 -14.98 7.57
CA ARG A 78 18.36 -16.39 7.15
C ARG A 78 17.94 -16.54 5.68
N TYR A 79 17.16 -15.62 5.17
CA TYR A 79 16.53 -15.79 3.86
C TYR A 79 17.11 -14.90 2.78
N VAL A 80 17.63 -13.71 3.11
CA VAL A 80 18.12 -12.73 2.14
C VAL A 80 19.46 -12.13 2.52
N GLY A 81 20.19 -11.70 1.50
CA GLY A 81 21.48 -11.03 1.59
C GLY A 81 21.68 -10.02 0.45
N PRO A 82 22.91 -9.56 0.21
CA PRO A 82 23.19 -8.52 -0.78
C PRO A 82 22.64 -8.87 -2.17
N GLY A 83 21.85 -7.93 -2.76
CA GLY A 83 21.24 -8.09 -4.09
C GLY A 83 19.88 -8.78 -4.10
N ASP A 84 19.43 -9.34 -2.98
CA ASP A 84 18.11 -9.92 -2.82
C ASP A 84 17.03 -8.83 -2.61
N LEU A 85 15.75 -9.20 -2.67
CA LEU A 85 14.61 -8.33 -2.53
C LEU A 85 13.70 -8.76 -1.39
N ILE A 86 13.29 -7.82 -0.54
CA ILE A 86 12.20 -7.98 0.41
C ILE A 86 10.95 -7.28 -0.10
N LEU A 87 9.84 -8.01 -0.12
CA LEU A 87 8.48 -7.49 -0.29
C LEU A 87 7.78 -7.54 1.08
N ASN A 88 7.69 -6.39 1.75
CA ASN A 88 6.98 -6.29 3.02
C ASN A 88 5.50 -6.00 2.75
N LEU A 89 4.69 -7.04 2.79
CA LEU A 89 3.25 -7.02 2.53
C LEU A 89 2.45 -7.48 3.76
N SER A 90 3.10 -7.42 4.92
CA SER A 90 2.51 -7.72 6.23
C SER A 90 1.89 -6.49 6.87
N VAL A 91 1.05 -6.70 7.85
CA VAL A 91 0.65 -5.71 8.84
C VAL A 91 1.56 -5.83 10.06
N GLU A 92 1.74 -4.73 10.79
CA GLU A 92 2.44 -4.69 12.08
C GLU A 92 3.93 -5.08 12.06
N VAL A 93 4.56 -5.17 10.88
CA VAL A 93 6.02 -5.29 10.73
C VAL A 93 6.58 -3.98 10.18
N SER A 94 7.33 -3.26 11.02
CA SER A 94 7.78 -1.90 10.71
C SER A 94 8.56 -1.80 9.40
N SER A 95 7.98 -1.12 8.43
CA SER A 95 8.63 -0.79 7.15
C SER A 95 9.95 -0.04 7.37
N ILE A 96 9.97 0.91 8.31
CA ILE A 96 11.15 1.74 8.58
C ILE A 96 12.31 0.91 9.12
N ASP A 97 12.04 -0.04 10.02
CA ASP A 97 13.09 -0.86 10.61
C ASP A 97 13.59 -1.94 9.63
N VAL A 98 12.68 -2.57 8.87
CA VAL A 98 13.05 -3.51 7.80
C VAL A 98 13.88 -2.81 6.73
N MET A 99 13.44 -1.64 6.26
CA MET A 99 14.14 -0.84 5.26
C MET A 99 15.53 -0.41 5.75
N ALA A 100 15.68 -0.03 7.03
CA ALA A 100 16.99 0.29 7.61
C ALA A 100 17.92 -0.94 7.67
N TRP A 101 17.37 -2.10 7.98
CA TRP A 101 18.11 -3.36 7.90
C TRP A 101 18.55 -3.68 6.46
N CYS A 102 17.62 -3.48 5.50
CA CYS A 102 17.91 -3.66 4.07
C CYS A 102 19.08 -2.79 3.60
N GLN A 103 19.10 -1.51 3.99
CA GLN A 103 20.22 -0.60 3.65
C GLN A 103 21.55 -1.11 4.17
N LYS A 104 21.59 -1.55 5.44
CA LYS A 104 22.81 -2.09 6.05
C LYS A 104 23.31 -3.36 5.37
N ASN A 105 22.39 -4.19 4.88
CA ASN A 105 22.68 -5.51 4.30
C ASN A 105 22.66 -5.52 2.77
N ARG A 106 22.52 -4.37 2.11
CA ARG A 106 22.45 -4.22 0.64
C ARG A 106 21.34 -5.05 -0.01
N VAL A 107 20.19 -5.10 0.65
CA VAL A 107 18.96 -5.78 0.17
C VAL A 107 18.01 -4.75 -0.39
N LEU A 108 17.38 -5.06 -1.52
CA LEU A 108 16.33 -4.24 -2.13
C LEU A 108 15.05 -4.34 -1.28
N TYR A 109 14.28 -3.26 -1.24
CA TYR A 109 13.06 -3.21 -0.43
C TYR A 109 11.87 -2.65 -1.22
N LEU A 110 10.70 -3.26 -1.02
CA LEU A 110 9.43 -2.74 -1.51
C LEU A 110 8.32 -3.02 -0.50
N ASP A 111 7.45 -2.02 -0.28
CA ASP A 111 6.16 -2.17 0.39
C ASP A 111 5.02 -1.47 -0.37
N THR A 112 3.80 -1.79 -0.01
CA THR A 112 2.59 -1.14 -0.53
C THR A 112 2.01 -0.11 0.44
N CYS A 113 2.41 -0.14 1.71
CA CYS A 113 2.07 0.81 2.76
C CYS A 113 3.22 0.88 3.76
N VAL A 114 3.47 2.05 4.36
CA VAL A 114 4.46 2.16 5.44
C VAL A 114 3.82 1.70 6.73
N GLU A 115 4.13 0.48 7.13
CA GLU A 115 3.62 -0.13 8.35
C GLU A 115 4.48 0.24 9.57
N PRO A 116 3.87 0.51 10.73
CA PRO A 116 4.55 0.55 12.02
C PRO A 116 4.62 -0.84 12.66
N TRP A 117 5.25 -0.96 13.82
CA TRP A 117 5.06 -2.11 14.71
C TRP A 117 3.66 -2.08 15.33
N ALA A 118 3.19 -3.24 15.80
CA ALA A 118 1.94 -3.40 16.52
C ALA A 118 1.73 -2.34 17.63
N ASN A 119 0.48 -1.99 17.89
CA ASN A 119 0.07 -1.03 18.90
C ASN A 119 0.60 0.39 18.71
N TYR A 120 0.82 0.82 17.46
CA TYR A 120 1.28 2.17 17.17
C TYR A 120 0.11 3.17 17.04
N TYR A 121 -0.90 2.85 16.25
CA TYR A 121 -1.99 3.77 15.93
C TYR A 121 -2.89 4.06 17.13
N ASP A 122 -3.08 3.08 18.02
CA ASP A 122 -3.93 3.19 19.20
C ASP A 122 -3.18 3.63 20.48
N ASN A 123 -1.88 3.89 20.38
CA ASN A 123 -1.07 4.26 21.52
C ASN A 123 -1.30 5.72 21.95
N PRO A 124 -1.97 5.98 23.08
CA PRO A 124 -2.25 7.34 23.52
C PRO A 124 -1.00 8.12 23.96
N LYS A 125 0.13 7.44 24.13
CA LYS A 125 1.42 8.07 24.47
C LYS A 125 2.10 8.67 23.25
N ILE A 126 1.69 8.30 22.03
CA ILE A 126 2.20 8.86 20.78
C ILE A 126 1.29 10.04 20.39
N PRO A 127 1.82 11.22 20.12
CA PRO A 127 1.03 12.37 19.65
C PRO A 127 0.17 12.00 18.44
N GLU A 128 -1.03 12.56 18.34
CA GLU A 128 -1.97 12.26 17.25
C GLU A 128 -1.35 12.51 15.87
N GLU A 129 -0.59 13.61 15.74
CA GLU A 129 0.08 13.99 14.50
C GLU A 129 1.18 13.01 14.06
N GLU A 130 1.70 12.21 14.98
CA GLU A 130 2.69 11.18 14.70
C GLU A 130 2.06 9.83 14.34
N ARG A 131 0.78 9.61 14.69
CA ARG A 131 0.03 8.38 14.41
C ARG A 131 -0.68 8.41 13.05
N THR A 132 -0.05 8.99 12.04
CA THR A 132 -0.61 9.13 10.69
C THR A 132 0.30 8.50 9.63
N ASN A 133 -0.29 8.05 8.54
CA ASN A 133 0.46 7.54 7.40
C ASN A 133 1.44 8.58 6.82
N TYR A 134 1.06 9.85 6.88
CA TYR A 134 1.94 10.93 6.44
C TYR A 134 3.20 11.02 7.30
N PHE A 135 3.06 10.95 8.63
CA PHE A 135 4.19 11.02 9.54
C PHE A 135 5.13 9.81 9.39
N LEU A 136 4.58 8.61 9.25
CA LEU A 136 5.37 7.40 8.98
C LEU A 136 6.17 7.54 7.69
N ARG A 137 5.52 8.00 6.62
CA ARG A 137 6.21 8.25 5.34
C ARG A 137 7.27 9.37 5.47
N TYR A 138 6.97 10.43 6.19
CA TYR A 138 7.93 11.49 6.49
C TYR A 138 9.14 10.93 7.24
N SER A 139 8.93 10.18 8.31
CA SER A 139 9.98 9.54 9.11
C SER A 139 10.85 8.59 8.27
N ALA A 140 10.25 7.82 7.36
CA ALA A 140 10.99 6.98 6.43
C ALA A 140 11.91 7.83 5.52
N LYS A 141 11.42 8.97 5.00
CA LYS A 141 12.22 9.88 4.17
C LYS A 141 13.36 10.54 4.94
N GLU A 142 13.11 11.00 6.18
CA GLU A 142 14.15 11.60 7.03
C GLU A 142 15.25 10.58 7.35
N LYS A 143 14.88 9.33 7.58
CA LYS A 143 15.86 8.25 7.77
C LYS A 143 16.66 7.98 6.49
N ALA A 144 15.99 7.98 5.34
CA ALA A 144 16.63 7.74 4.05
C ALA A 144 17.67 8.84 3.66
N LYS A 145 17.48 10.09 4.06
CA LYS A 145 18.46 11.15 3.84
C LYS A 145 19.86 10.84 4.42
N LYS A 146 19.91 9.98 5.44
CA LYS A 146 21.16 9.60 6.11
C LYS A 146 21.94 8.49 5.40
N TRP A 147 21.38 7.87 4.36
CA TRP A 147 21.99 6.69 3.73
C TRP A 147 22.97 7.03 2.60
N GLY A 148 22.96 8.26 2.10
CA GLY A 148 23.86 8.75 1.06
C GLY A 148 23.54 8.22 -0.35
N GLU A 149 24.37 8.59 -1.31
CA GLU A 149 24.15 8.33 -2.74
C GLU A 149 24.25 6.86 -3.16
N ARG A 150 24.96 6.04 -2.39
CA ARG A 150 25.14 4.60 -2.66
C ARG A 150 24.10 3.73 -1.93
N ALA A 151 23.02 4.33 -1.50
CA ALA A 151 21.93 3.61 -0.84
C ALA A 151 21.33 2.54 -1.74
N THR A 152 20.97 1.41 -1.14
CA THR A 152 20.20 0.37 -1.84
C THR A 152 18.80 0.89 -2.12
N SER A 153 18.22 0.56 -3.27
CA SER A 153 16.89 1.01 -3.64
C SER A 153 15.83 0.51 -2.67
N ALA A 154 15.03 1.43 -2.18
CA ALA A 154 13.85 1.16 -1.38
C ALA A 154 12.64 1.88 -1.99
N LEU A 155 11.62 1.12 -2.38
CA LEU A 155 10.38 1.64 -2.93
C LEU A 155 9.29 1.48 -1.88
N VAL A 156 8.79 2.60 -1.36
CA VAL A 156 7.81 2.61 -0.29
C VAL A 156 6.46 3.13 -0.76
N THR A 157 5.39 2.65 -0.14
CA THR A 157 4.01 3.06 -0.49
C THR A 157 3.71 2.87 -1.98
N HIS A 158 4.06 1.72 -2.55
CA HIS A 158 3.89 1.46 -3.98
C HIS A 158 2.89 0.34 -4.25
N GLY A 159 1.64 0.56 -3.82
CA GLY A 159 0.47 -0.25 -4.18
C GLY A 159 -0.36 0.43 -5.26
N ALA A 160 -1.65 0.16 -5.26
CA ALA A 160 -2.61 0.86 -6.10
C ALA A 160 -2.86 2.27 -5.54
N ASN A 161 -3.24 2.36 -4.26
CA ASN A 161 -3.45 3.57 -3.49
C ASN A 161 -3.17 3.26 -2.00
N PRO A 162 -2.05 3.76 -1.48
CA PRO A 162 -1.05 4.65 -2.08
C PRO A 162 -0.18 3.96 -3.16
N GLY A 163 0.29 4.77 -4.12
CA GLY A 163 1.28 4.35 -5.13
C GLY A 163 0.91 4.72 -6.55
N LEU A 164 0.29 3.80 -7.30
CA LEU A 164 -0.03 3.95 -8.73
C LEU A 164 -0.88 5.19 -9.01
N ILE A 165 -1.77 5.55 -8.11
CA ILE A 165 -2.61 6.75 -8.23
C ILE A 165 -1.79 8.04 -8.39
N SER A 166 -0.60 8.13 -7.80
CA SER A 166 0.30 9.28 -7.96
C SER A 166 0.80 9.41 -9.40
N HIS A 167 0.94 8.31 -10.11
CA HIS A 167 1.32 8.30 -11.52
C HIS A 167 0.14 8.75 -12.40
N PHE A 168 -1.07 8.28 -12.10
CA PHE A 168 -2.29 8.72 -12.81
C PHE A 168 -2.55 10.22 -12.63
N VAL A 169 -2.33 10.77 -11.43
CA VAL A 169 -2.41 12.23 -11.20
C VAL A 169 -1.41 12.98 -12.07
N LYS A 170 -0.18 12.51 -12.17
CA LYS A 170 0.85 13.14 -13.01
C LYS A 170 0.47 13.08 -14.50
N GLU A 171 -0.02 11.95 -14.97
CA GLU A 171 -0.48 11.78 -16.33
C GLU A 171 -1.66 12.70 -16.64
N ALA A 172 -2.65 12.76 -15.76
CA ALA A 172 -3.80 13.65 -15.89
C ALA A 172 -3.38 15.14 -15.94
N LEU A 173 -2.41 15.56 -15.14
CA LEU A 173 -1.89 16.93 -15.16
C LEU A 173 -1.24 17.27 -16.51
N LEU A 174 -0.49 16.34 -17.11
CA LEU A 174 0.10 16.51 -18.44
C LEU A 174 -0.98 16.58 -19.52
N GLU A 175 -1.98 15.74 -19.46
CA GLU A 175 -3.09 15.73 -20.42
C GLU A 175 -3.93 17.03 -20.32
N ILE A 176 -4.20 17.52 -19.10
CA ILE A 176 -4.88 18.80 -18.89
C ILE A 176 -4.04 19.96 -19.43
N ALA A 177 -2.72 19.95 -19.19
CA ALA A 177 -1.81 20.97 -19.72
C ALA A 177 -1.87 21.01 -21.23
N LYS A 178 -1.83 19.85 -21.89
CA LYS A 178 -1.95 19.71 -23.35
C LYS A 178 -3.27 20.29 -23.86
N ARG A 179 -4.42 19.89 -23.26
CA ARG A 179 -5.75 20.38 -23.64
C ARG A 179 -5.89 21.90 -23.45
N LYS A 180 -5.34 22.42 -22.37
CA LYS A 180 -5.33 23.88 -22.08
C LYS A 180 -4.24 24.64 -22.85
N LYS A 181 -3.45 23.99 -23.70
CA LYS A 181 -2.34 24.56 -24.44
C LYS A 181 -1.30 25.24 -23.53
N VAL A 182 -1.14 24.76 -22.32
CA VAL A 182 -0.13 25.22 -21.36
C VAL A 182 1.20 24.59 -21.75
N LYS A 183 2.12 25.41 -22.29
CA LYS A 183 3.48 24.92 -22.59
C LYS A 183 4.19 24.56 -21.29
N ALA A 184 4.52 23.29 -21.13
CA ALA A 184 5.28 22.78 -19.98
C ALA A 184 6.19 21.63 -20.45
N ALA A 185 7.44 21.66 -20.02
CA ALA A 185 8.28 20.47 -20.07
C ALA A 185 7.75 19.44 -19.06
N LYS A 186 8.06 18.16 -19.28
CA LYS A 186 7.70 17.11 -18.34
C LYS A 186 8.42 17.38 -17.00
N PRO A 187 7.66 17.60 -15.89
CA PRO A 187 8.26 17.89 -14.60
C PRO A 187 9.14 16.73 -14.09
N ARG A 188 10.25 17.07 -13.46
CA ARG A 188 11.23 16.10 -12.91
C ARG A 188 11.31 16.14 -11.39
N SER A 189 10.91 17.26 -10.77
CA SER A 189 10.90 17.42 -9.31
C SER A 189 9.50 17.57 -8.77
N ARG A 190 9.35 17.42 -7.46
CA ARG A 190 8.10 17.63 -6.75
C ARG A 190 7.57 19.05 -6.93
N GLU A 191 8.46 20.03 -6.86
CA GLU A 191 8.16 21.44 -7.01
C GLU A 191 7.67 21.78 -8.41
N GLU A 192 8.27 21.18 -9.44
CA GLU A 192 7.84 21.33 -10.82
C GLU A 192 6.44 20.73 -11.06
N TRP A 193 6.14 19.56 -10.45
CA TRP A 193 4.79 18.98 -10.51
C TRP A 193 3.76 19.87 -9.80
N ALA A 194 4.11 20.44 -8.65
CA ALA A 194 3.24 21.39 -7.94
C ALA A 194 3.02 22.67 -8.76
N ALA A 195 4.06 23.18 -9.40
CA ALA A 195 3.97 24.34 -10.28
C ALA A 195 3.07 24.06 -11.49
N LEU A 196 3.18 22.87 -12.10
CA LEU A 196 2.29 22.46 -13.20
C LEU A 196 0.83 22.40 -12.73
N ALA A 197 0.55 21.74 -11.60
CA ALA A 197 -0.79 21.65 -11.03
C ALA A 197 -1.39 23.04 -10.80
N LYS A 198 -0.61 23.99 -10.24
CA LYS A 198 -1.02 25.39 -10.07
C LYS A 198 -1.33 26.07 -11.41
N ARG A 199 -0.45 25.92 -12.40
CA ARG A 199 -0.60 26.53 -13.74
C ARG A 199 -1.83 26.05 -14.49
N VAL A 200 -2.19 24.76 -14.34
CA VAL A 200 -3.40 24.21 -14.97
C VAL A 200 -4.68 24.49 -14.15
N GLY A 201 -4.54 25.12 -12.97
CA GLY A 201 -5.65 25.54 -12.13
C GLY A 201 -6.25 24.42 -11.27
N THR A 202 -5.49 23.37 -10.98
CA THR A 202 -5.94 22.29 -10.08
C THR A 202 -6.15 22.81 -8.67
N LYS A 203 -7.33 22.58 -8.10
CA LYS A 203 -7.70 22.96 -6.73
C LYS A 203 -7.86 21.73 -5.84
N VAL A 204 -8.45 20.67 -6.36
CA VAL A 204 -8.76 19.45 -5.63
C VAL A 204 -8.43 18.25 -6.51
N ILE A 205 -7.94 17.19 -5.87
CA ILE A 205 -7.76 15.88 -6.47
C ILE A 205 -8.64 14.92 -5.68
N HIS A 206 -9.64 14.35 -6.34
CA HIS A 206 -10.47 13.28 -5.79
C HIS A 206 -10.07 11.96 -6.41
N VAL A 207 -9.92 10.95 -5.57
CA VAL A 207 -9.65 9.57 -5.98
C VAL A 207 -10.80 8.71 -5.50
N ALA A 208 -11.32 7.88 -6.39
CA ALA A 208 -12.31 6.86 -6.06
C ALA A 208 -11.87 5.54 -6.68
N GLU A 209 -12.06 4.49 -5.92
CA GLU A 209 -11.77 3.12 -6.35
C GLU A 209 -13.09 2.36 -6.45
N HIS A 210 -13.23 1.59 -7.51
CA HIS A 210 -14.33 0.66 -7.69
C HIS A 210 -13.77 -0.74 -7.83
N ASP A 211 -13.96 -1.55 -6.79
CA ASP A 211 -13.55 -2.94 -6.80
C ASP A 211 -14.63 -3.78 -7.51
N LEU A 212 -14.18 -4.53 -8.51
CA LEU A 212 -15.02 -5.42 -9.31
C LEU A 212 -14.93 -6.88 -8.87
N GLN A 213 -14.25 -7.17 -7.78
CA GLN A 213 -14.16 -8.53 -7.25
C GLN A 213 -15.54 -8.99 -6.79
N ILE A 214 -15.89 -10.22 -7.17
CA ILE A 214 -17.16 -10.85 -6.82
C ILE A 214 -16.86 -12.07 -5.98
N ALA A 215 -17.44 -12.12 -4.78
CA ALA A 215 -17.39 -13.31 -3.94
C ALA A 215 -18.31 -14.39 -4.52
N ASN A 216 -17.97 -15.65 -4.26
CA ASN A 216 -18.80 -16.81 -4.67
C ASN A 216 -20.12 -16.94 -3.87
N ARG A 217 -20.37 -16.06 -2.94
CA ARG A 217 -21.65 -15.92 -2.22
C ARG A 217 -22.05 -14.44 -2.05
N PRO A 218 -23.35 -14.13 -1.95
CA PRO A 218 -23.81 -12.79 -1.62
C PRO A 218 -23.34 -12.36 -0.21
N LYS A 219 -23.11 -11.06 -0.04
CA LYS A 219 -22.89 -10.44 1.24
C LYS A 219 -24.14 -10.61 2.13
N ARG A 220 -23.95 -11.00 3.38
CA ARG A 220 -25.03 -11.11 4.38
C ARG A 220 -25.39 -9.74 4.94
N SER A 221 -26.60 -9.63 5.49
CA SER A 221 -27.00 -8.43 6.24
C SER A 221 -26.09 -8.26 7.46
N GLY A 222 -25.60 -7.05 7.70
CA GLY A 222 -24.67 -6.75 8.79
C GLY A 222 -23.22 -7.21 8.59
N GLU A 223 -22.89 -7.84 7.46
CA GLU A 223 -21.53 -8.27 7.16
C GLU A 223 -20.74 -7.12 6.50
N PHE A 224 -19.57 -6.82 7.05
CA PHE A 224 -18.57 -5.97 6.40
C PHE A 224 -17.64 -6.84 5.55
N VAL A 225 -17.39 -6.44 4.32
CA VAL A 225 -16.45 -7.10 3.41
C VAL A 225 -15.45 -6.12 2.87
N ASN A 226 -14.21 -6.55 2.75
CA ASN A 226 -13.12 -5.76 2.17
C ASN A 226 -12.22 -6.70 1.34
N THR A 227 -11.56 -6.17 0.33
CA THR A 227 -10.72 -6.94 -0.60
C THR A 227 -9.26 -6.98 -0.18
N TRP A 228 -8.91 -6.22 0.83
CA TRP A 228 -7.59 -6.20 1.46
C TRP A 228 -7.73 -6.34 2.98
N SER A 229 -6.70 -6.05 3.76
CA SER A 229 -6.68 -6.26 5.21
C SER A 229 -7.84 -5.55 5.93
N ILE A 230 -8.72 -6.30 6.61
CA ILE A 230 -9.78 -5.74 7.47
C ILE A 230 -9.18 -5.02 8.69
N PRO A 231 -8.19 -5.59 9.42
CA PRO A 231 -7.48 -4.86 10.47
C PRO A 231 -6.83 -3.57 9.98
N GLY A 232 -6.20 -3.60 8.80
CA GLY A 232 -5.64 -2.40 8.17
C GLY A 232 -6.70 -1.34 7.88
N PHE A 233 -7.85 -1.72 7.33
CA PHE A 233 -8.97 -0.81 7.09
C PHE A 233 -9.48 -0.17 8.40
N THR A 234 -9.65 -0.97 9.44
CA THR A 234 -10.08 -0.48 10.76
C THR A 234 -9.04 0.47 11.36
N GLY A 235 -7.75 0.12 11.26
CA GLY A 235 -6.64 0.95 11.71
C GLY A 235 -6.59 2.30 11.00
N GLU A 236 -6.76 2.31 9.67
CA GLU A 236 -6.83 3.56 8.90
C GLU A 236 -8.04 4.41 9.27
N GLY A 237 -9.21 3.80 9.48
CA GLY A 237 -10.42 4.50 9.92
C GLY A 237 -10.30 5.10 11.32
N ALA A 238 -9.49 4.52 12.19
CA ALA A 238 -9.25 4.98 13.55
C ALA A 238 -8.12 6.04 13.64
N GLN A 239 -7.34 6.25 12.58
CA GLN A 239 -6.29 7.25 12.56
C GLN A 239 -6.86 8.68 12.66
N PRO A 240 -6.09 9.64 13.22
CA PRO A 240 -6.44 11.05 13.15
C PRO A 240 -6.61 11.49 11.69
N ALA A 241 -7.69 12.21 11.38
CA ALA A 241 -7.91 12.72 10.03
C ALA A 241 -6.89 13.80 9.69
N GLU A 242 -6.17 13.59 8.62
CA GLU A 242 -5.08 14.42 8.16
C GLU A 242 -5.41 15.06 6.81
N LEU A 243 -5.36 16.38 6.74
CA LEU A 243 -5.68 17.14 5.54
C LEU A 243 -4.44 17.91 5.08
N GLY A 244 -4.19 17.90 3.78
CA GLY A 244 -3.17 18.74 3.17
C GLY A 244 -3.63 20.19 3.09
N TRP A 245 -2.67 21.11 3.18
CA TRP A 245 -2.90 22.54 2.99
C TRP A 245 -2.54 22.93 1.56
N GLY A 246 -3.52 23.38 0.80
CA GLY A 246 -3.31 23.85 -0.57
C GLY A 246 -2.92 25.33 -0.64
N SER A 247 -2.15 25.70 -1.66
CA SER A 247 -1.73 27.08 -1.89
C SER A 247 -2.91 28.07 -2.12
N HIS A 248 -4.12 27.58 -2.34
CA HIS A 248 -5.35 28.36 -2.49
C HIS A 248 -6.10 28.57 -1.18
N GLU A 249 -5.73 27.87 -0.12
CA GLU A 249 -6.37 27.96 1.19
C GLU A 249 -5.79 29.13 1.98
N LYS A 250 -6.68 29.98 2.51
CA LYS A 250 -6.30 31.21 3.22
C LYS A 250 -6.48 31.10 4.73
N ARG A 251 -7.34 30.21 5.17
CA ARG A 251 -7.70 30.04 6.58
C ARG A 251 -7.75 28.57 6.95
N LEU A 252 -7.23 28.26 8.13
CA LEU A 252 -7.40 26.94 8.72
C LEU A 252 -8.89 26.73 9.04
N PRO A 253 -9.45 25.51 8.82
CA PRO A 253 -10.78 25.17 9.32
C PRO A 253 -10.91 25.44 10.83
N LYS A 254 -12.13 25.72 11.30
CA LYS A 254 -12.34 26.05 12.73
C LYS A 254 -11.90 24.95 13.68
N ASP A 255 -12.01 23.70 13.25
CA ASP A 255 -11.63 22.48 13.95
C ASP A 255 -10.23 21.97 13.57
N GLY A 256 -9.51 22.70 12.75
CA GLY A 256 -8.20 22.31 12.27
C GLY A 256 -7.08 22.72 13.23
N ASN A 257 -6.15 21.79 13.47
CA ASN A 257 -4.89 22.05 14.17
C ASN A 257 -3.73 21.86 13.21
N ARG A 258 -2.75 22.76 13.24
CA ARG A 258 -1.50 22.55 12.49
C ARG A 258 -0.72 21.41 13.11
N ALA A 259 -0.28 20.48 12.29
CA ALA A 259 0.64 19.44 12.75
C ALA A 259 2.02 20.04 13.03
N GLN A 260 2.63 19.58 14.14
CA GLN A 260 3.98 19.99 14.55
C GLN A 260 4.98 18.98 14.00
N GLY A 261 5.56 19.06 12.98
CA GLY A 261 6.49 18.12 12.35
C GLY A 261 6.05 17.66 10.98
N GLY A 262 7.01 17.28 10.18
CA GLY A 262 6.80 16.98 8.80
C GLY A 262 6.73 18.25 7.93
N ALA A 263 6.01 18.17 6.81
CA ALA A 263 5.76 19.35 6.01
C ALA A 263 4.74 20.25 6.72
N GLU A 264 5.07 21.52 6.89
CA GLU A 264 4.26 22.53 7.58
C GLU A 264 2.86 22.79 6.96
N MET A 265 2.55 22.10 5.86
CA MET A 265 1.38 22.30 5.01
C MET A 265 0.28 21.28 5.27
N ARG A 266 0.16 20.77 6.47
CA ARG A 266 -0.90 19.84 6.87
C ARG A 266 -1.54 20.25 8.19
N HIS A 267 -2.76 19.83 8.38
CA HIS A 267 -3.47 20.02 9.63
C HIS A 267 -4.30 18.78 9.97
N LEU A 268 -4.63 18.61 11.22
CA LEU A 268 -5.51 17.59 11.73
C LEU A 268 -6.90 18.16 11.93
N SER A 269 -7.93 17.45 11.54
CA SER A 269 -9.31 17.80 11.84
C SER A 269 -9.79 17.08 13.08
N ARG A 270 -10.35 17.82 14.03
CA ARG A 270 -10.95 17.25 15.24
C ARG A 270 -12.32 16.63 14.96
N SER A 271 -13.05 17.15 14.00
CA SER A 271 -14.40 16.66 13.67
C SER A 271 -14.41 15.32 12.96
N ALA A 272 -13.28 14.92 12.37
CA ALA A 272 -13.13 13.59 11.76
C ALA A 272 -12.65 12.52 12.77
N ARG A 273 -12.61 12.83 14.06
CA ARG A 273 -12.41 11.80 15.08
C ARG A 273 -13.67 10.95 15.12
N LEU A 274 -13.56 9.70 14.72
CA LEU A 274 -14.50 8.66 15.12
C LEU A 274 -14.33 8.41 16.64
N HIS A 275 -14.72 9.40 17.44
CA HIS A 275 -14.67 9.32 18.91
C HIS A 275 -15.75 8.42 19.49
N ASP A 276 -16.70 8.03 18.68
CA ASP A 276 -17.64 7.00 19.00
C ASP A 276 -17.35 5.82 18.08
N PRO A 277 -16.86 4.70 18.61
CA PRO A 277 -16.83 3.46 17.86
C PRO A 277 -18.28 3.00 17.65
N GLY A 278 -19.07 3.83 17.00
CA GLY A 278 -20.42 3.53 16.61
C GLY A 278 -20.53 2.19 15.89
N PRO A 279 -21.66 1.81 15.35
CA PRO A 279 -22.02 0.45 14.90
C PRO A 279 -20.98 -0.32 14.07
N LEU A 280 -19.96 0.36 13.53
CA LEU A 280 -18.86 -0.27 12.78
C LEU A 280 -17.88 -1.06 13.64
N LEU A 281 -17.56 -0.57 14.86
CA LEU A 281 -16.69 -1.31 15.81
C LEU A 281 -17.50 -2.30 16.65
N ASP A 282 -18.78 -2.03 16.91
CA ASP A 282 -19.67 -3.00 17.54
C ASP A 282 -19.93 -4.22 16.65
N ALA A 283 -19.90 -4.08 15.34
CA ALA A 283 -19.92 -5.21 14.41
C ALA A 283 -18.67 -6.10 14.58
N HIS A 284 -17.51 -5.52 14.92
CA HIS A 284 -16.28 -6.26 15.19
C HIS A 284 -16.32 -6.98 16.53
N ARG A 285 -16.80 -6.32 17.61
CA ARG A 285 -16.95 -6.95 18.93
C ARG A 285 -17.96 -8.09 18.93
N ARG A 286 -19.04 -7.97 18.15
CA ARG A 286 -20.03 -9.06 18.01
C ARG A 286 -19.55 -10.21 17.11
N ALA A 287 -18.53 -10.00 16.30
CA ALA A 287 -17.90 -11.06 15.52
C ALA A 287 -16.94 -11.93 16.35
N ASP A 288 -16.35 -11.35 17.41
CA ASP A 288 -15.48 -12.08 18.33
C ASP A 288 -16.24 -12.87 19.41
N ASP A 289 -17.53 -12.53 19.67
CA ASP A 289 -18.36 -13.20 20.65
C ASP A 289 -19.03 -14.48 20.09
N GLY A 290 -18.27 -15.41 19.56
CA GLY A 290 -18.71 -16.82 19.44
C GLY A 290 -19.16 -17.32 18.08
N LEU A 291 -18.82 -16.69 16.99
CA LEU A 291 -18.88 -17.33 15.67
C LEU A 291 -17.52 -17.97 15.37
N PRO A 292 -17.47 -19.24 14.93
CA PRO A 292 -16.22 -19.86 14.54
C PRO A 292 -15.59 -18.98 13.44
N HIS A 293 -14.33 -18.61 13.64
CA HIS A 293 -13.49 -18.01 12.60
C HIS A 293 -13.56 -18.92 11.37
N HIS A 294 -14.48 -18.62 10.46
CA HIS A 294 -14.38 -19.18 9.14
C HIS A 294 -13.32 -18.36 8.42
N PRO A 295 -12.11 -18.91 8.27
CA PRO A 295 -11.13 -18.30 7.42
C PRO A 295 -11.82 -18.09 6.08
N TRP A 296 -11.63 -16.95 5.49
CA TRP A 296 -11.89 -16.74 4.09
C TRP A 296 -11.19 -17.87 3.34
N ARG A 297 -11.92 -18.91 3.01
CA ARG A 297 -11.46 -19.87 2.01
C ARG A 297 -11.51 -19.09 0.71
N GLY A 298 -10.41 -18.44 0.39
CA GLY A 298 -10.14 -17.96 -0.95
C GLY A 298 -9.88 -19.17 -1.83
N ASP A 299 -10.92 -19.97 -2.08
CA ASP A 299 -10.88 -21.12 -3.00
C ASP A 299 -10.81 -20.67 -4.47
N HIS A 300 -10.39 -19.46 -4.69
CA HIS A 300 -10.17 -18.94 -6.03
C HIS A 300 -8.81 -18.26 -6.12
N ALA A 301 -7.75 -19.07 -6.15
CA ALA A 301 -6.84 -18.93 -7.26
C ALA A 301 -7.70 -19.20 -8.52
N GLY A 302 -8.58 -18.23 -8.85
CA GLY A 302 -9.44 -18.32 -9.99
C GLY A 302 -8.56 -18.55 -11.18
N ARG A 303 -8.71 -19.71 -11.82
CA ARG A 303 -8.44 -19.77 -13.24
C ARG A 303 -9.03 -18.50 -13.81
N LEU A 304 -8.16 -17.60 -14.23
CA LEU A 304 -8.56 -16.62 -15.24
C LEU A 304 -9.18 -17.48 -16.33
N PRO A 305 -10.43 -17.25 -16.75
CA PRO A 305 -11.02 -18.03 -17.80
C PRO A 305 -10.07 -17.97 -19.00
N ASP A 306 -9.63 -19.16 -19.46
CA ASP A 306 -9.00 -19.34 -20.76
C ASP A 306 -10.07 -18.97 -21.79
N GLY A 307 -10.15 -17.71 -22.18
CA GLY A 307 -11.18 -17.26 -23.10
C GLY A 307 -11.64 -15.84 -22.82
N LEU A 308 -10.72 -14.90 -22.76
CA LEU A 308 -11.05 -13.56 -23.23
C LEU A 308 -11.08 -13.64 -24.76
N GLY A 309 -12.21 -14.15 -25.26
CA GLY A 309 -12.67 -13.84 -26.61
C GLY A 309 -12.64 -12.32 -26.76
N GLU A 310 -12.24 -11.87 -27.94
CA GLU A 310 -12.22 -10.47 -28.32
C GLU A 310 -13.52 -9.79 -27.91
N GLY A 311 -13.50 -9.10 -26.75
CA GLY A 311 -14.56 -8.18 -26.35
C GLY A 311 -14.50 -6.97 -27.27
N PRO A 312 -15.64 -6.28 -27.53
CA PRO A 312 -15.69 -5.18 -28.46
C PRO A 312 -14.69 -4.11 -28.07
N ARG A 313 -13.88 -3.67 -29.01
CA ARG A 313 -12.95 -2.55 -28.92
C ARG A 313 -13.70 -1.32 -28.40
N GLY A 314 -13.35 -0.83 -27.24
CA GLY A 314 -13.76 0.51 -26.85
C GLY A 314 -14.32 0.73 -25.46
N LEU A 315 -13.77 0.11 -24.40
CA LEU A 315 -13.95 0.63 -23.04
C LEU A 315 -12.61 0.72 -22.35
N PRO A 316 -12.16 1.94 -21.96
CA PRO A 316 -10.95 2.10 -21.16
C PRO A 316 -11.20 1.53 -19.77
N ALA A 317 -10.15 0.91 -19.19
CA ALA A 317 -10.12 0.55 -17.78
C ALA A 317 -10.45 1.79 -16.93
N HIS A 318 -11.60 1.80 -16.29
CA HIS A 318 -12.11 2.97 -15.58
C HIS A 318 -11.66 2.99 -14.12
N GLY A 319 -10.46 3.55 -13.90
CA GLY A 319 -10.25 4.34 -12.70
C GLY A 319 -10.60 5.79 -13.07
N ALA A 320 -11.79 6.26 -12.74
CA ALA A 320 -12.20 7.60 -13.13
C ALA A 320 -11.60 8.64 -12.21
N LEU A 321 -10.48 9.22 -12.61
CA LEU A 321 -9.93 10.43 -11.99
C LEU A 321 -10.75 11.62 -12.50
N ARG A 322 -11.60 12.20 -11.66
CA ARG A 322 -12.23 13.51 -11.98
C ARG A 322 -11.39 14.63 -11.39
N LEU A 323 -10.75 15.38 -12.27
CA LEU A 323 -10.19 16.69 -11.95
C LEU A 323 -11.20 17.75 -12.37
N SER A 324 -11.83 18.43 -11.40
CA SER A 324 -12.77 19.51 -11.69
C SER A 324 -12.11 20.86 -11.48
N PRO A 325 -11.96 21.70 -12.52
CA PRO A 325 -11.71 23.10 -12.32
C PRO A 325 -13.03 23.77 -11.92
N ARG A 326 -13.15 24.32 -10.74
CA ARG A 326 -14.22 25.27 -10.45
C ARG A 326 -13.85 26.64 -11.01
N GLN A 327 -14.85 27.25 -11.65
CA GLN A 327 -14.85 28.63 -12.10
C GLN A 327 -14.63 29.61 -10.95
#